data_d9324f47225cd51a15f9026845fb7ca2
#
_entry.id   d9324f47225cd51a15f9026845fb7ca2
#
_cell.length_a   1.000
_cell.length_b   1.000
_cell.length_c   1.000
_cell.angle_alpha   90.00
_cell.angle_beta   90.00
_cell.angle_gamma   90.00
#
_symmetry.space_group_name_H-M   'P 1'
#
loop_
_entity.id
_entity.type
_entity.pdbx_description
1 polymer ?
#
loop_
_entity_poly.entity_id
_entity_poly.type
_entity_poly.pdbx_seq_one_letter_code
_entity_poly.pdbx_strand_id
1 'polypeptide(L)'
;AAKGVRSEALEVARRQYPDDSRLHHVLKSAVGAGTTTDPQWAGSLSEYQEYAQDFIDYLRPQTIIGRFGQGGIPALRQVPFNIRVHAQVSGGAAGWVGEGKAKPLTKFDFESITFSHAKVSAIAVLTEELIRFSSPAADALVRNALAEAVVARLDTDFVDPKKAAVADVSPASITHDVKGTASTGNPDADAEAAFGQFVAANLQPTGAVWLMSSTNALALSMRKNALGQKEYPDMTLLGGSFQGLPVIVSQYVGDQLVLVNAPDIYLADDG
;
A
#
# COMPACT_ATOMS: atom_id res chain seq x y z
N ALA A 1 -9.38 -15.30 38.83
CA ALA A 1 -9.07 -14.29 39.87
C ALA A 1 -9.69 -12.91 39.60
N ALA A 2 -9.68 -12.41 38.38
CA ALA A 2 -10.20 -11.06 38.06
C ALA A 2 -11.75 -10.92 38.11
N LYS A 3 -12.52 -11.99 37.98
CA LYS A 3 -13.99 -11.97 38.08
C LYS A 3 -14.48 -11.80 39.53
N GLY A 4 -13.76 -12.34 40.53
CA GLY A 4 -14.13 -12.23 41.94
C GLY A 4 -14.00 -10.82 42.51
N VAL A 5 -12.91 -10.15 42.20
CA VAL A 5 -12.63 -8.78 42.74
C VAL A 5 -13.63 -7.74 42.19
N ARG A 6 -14.15 -7.94 40.95
CA ARG A 6 -15.14 -7.02 40.36
C ARG A 6 -16.54 -7.20 40.92
N SER A 7 -16.94 -8.43 41.30
CA SER A 7 -18.24 -8.66 41.95
C SER A 7 -18.27 -8.02 43.34
N GLU A 8 -17.17 -8.09 44.10
CA GLU A 8 -17.02 -7.44 45.40
C GLU A 8 -17.07 -5.92 45.30
N ALA A 9 -16.37 -5.33 44.31
CA ALA A 9 -16.39 -3.88 44.06
C ALA A 9 -17.80 -3.36 43.75
N LEU A 10 -18.56 -4.11 42.97
CA LEU A 10 -19.94 -3.76 42.58
C LEU A 10 -20.89 -3.89 43.80
N GLU A 11 -20.71 -4.87 44.67
CA GLU A 11 -21.48 -5.03 45.90
C GLU A 11 -21.17 -3.91 46.92
N VAL A 12 -19.90 -3.54 47.10
CA VAL A 12 -19.48 -2.42 47.94
C VAL A 12 -20.05 -1.10 47.41
N ALA A 13 -19.99 -0.87 46.11
CA ALA A 13 -20.55 0.34 45.50
C ALA A 13 -22.07 0.46 45.68
N ARG A 14 -22.82 -0.63 45.55
CA ARG A 14 -24.27 -0.66 45.78
C ARG A 14 -24.63 -0.41 47.24
N ARG A 15 -23.77 -0.82 48.16
CA ARG A 15 -23.99 -0.67 49.57
C ARG A 15 -23.67 0.75 50.10
N GLN A 16 -22.64 1.38 49.50
CA GLN A 16 -22.21 2.72 49.92
C GLN A 16 -22.89 3.85 49.12
N TYR A 17 -23.25 3.62 47.86
CA TYR A 17 -23.82 4.61 46.95
C TYR A 17 -25.04 4.04 46.23
N PRO A 18 -26.17 3.80 46.95
CA PRO A 18 -27.33 3.12 46.35
C PRO A 18 -28.00 3.91 45.23
N ASP A 19 -27.91 5.23 45.25
CA ASP A 19 -28.60 6.13 44.32
C ASP A 19 -27.74 6.58 43.13
N ASP A 20 -26.44 6.21 43.11
CA ASP A 20 -25.55 6.60 42.02
C ASP A 20 -25.55 5.54 40.90
N SER A 21 -26.52 5.71 40.00
CA SER A 21 -26.67 4.83 38.85
C SER A 21 -25.49 4.87 37.87
N ARG A 22 -24.72 5.98 37.84
CA ARG A 22 -23.54 6.13 36.98
C ARG A 22 -22.38 5.28 37.50
N LEU A 23 -22.14 5.31 38.81
CA LEU A 23 -21.11 4.48 39.40
C LEU A 23 -21.38 2.98 39.25
N HIS A 24 -22.66 2.59 39.41
CA HIS A 24 -23.07 1.22 39.19
C HIS A 24 -22.93 0.79 37.71
N HIS A 25 -23.18 1.70 36.76
CA HIS A 25 -23.02 1.43 35.34
C HIS A 25 -21.56 1.25 34.95
N VAL A 26 -20.65 2.10 35.43
CA VAL A 26 -19.22 2.03 35.18
C VAL A 26 -18.60 0.74 35.76
N LEU A 27 -19.02 0.32 36.93
CA LEU A 27 -18.54 -0.91 37.55
C LEU A 27 -19.14 -2.17 36.99
N LYS A 28 -20.34 -2.10 36.40
CA LYS A 28 -21.03 -3.22 35.75
C LYS A 28 -20.58 -3.45 34.33
N SER A 29 -20.14 -2.39 33.65
CA SER A 29 -19.54 -2.53 32.32
C SER A 29 -18.15 -3.16 32.48
N ALA A 30 -18.07 -4.48 32.38
CA ALA A 30 -16.84 -5.07 31.92
C ALA A 30 -16.55 -4.40 30.55
N VAL A 31 -15.40 -3.74 30.43
CA VAL A 31 -14.93 -3.26 29.14
C VAL A 31 -14.76 -4.51 28.27
N GLY A 32 -15.81 -4.92 27.59
CA GLY A 32 -15.76 -5.83 26.48
C GLY A 32 -14.92 -5.16 25.40
N ALA A 33 -14.19 -5.94 24.61
CA ALA A 33 -13.54 -5.43 23.43
C ALA A 33 -14.55 -4.54 22.68
N GLY A 34 -14.17 -3.25 22.46
CA GLY A 34 -15.06 -2.27 21.88
C GLY A 34 -15.58 -2.74 20.53
N THR A 35 -16.86 -3.04 20.48
CA THR A 35 -17.53 -3.29 19.23
C THR A 35 -17.96 -1.95 18.65
N THR A 36 -17.71 -1.73 17.38
CA THR A 36 -18.09 -0.54 16.60
C THR A 36 -19.62 -0.28 16.55
N THR A 37 -20.42 -1.09 17.26
CA THR A 37 -21.88 -1.02 17.32
C THR A 37 -22.43 -0.31 18.55
N ASP A 38 -21.59 0.17 19.47
CA ASP A 38 -22.06 0.89 20.66
C ASP A 38 -21.95 2.42 20.44
N PRO A 39 -23.08 3.15 20.27
CA PRO A 39 -23.08 4.57 19.97
C PRO A 39 -22.45 5.46 21.05
N GLN A 40 -22.40 5.00 22.29
CA GLN A 40 -21.79 5.75 23.39
C GLN A 40 -20.28 5.58 23.45
N TRP A 41 -19.73 4.57 22.82
CA TRP A 41 -18.29 4.33 22.68
C TRP A 41 -17.77 4.78 21.32
N ALA A 42 -18.56 4.60 20.26
CA ALA A 42 -18.23 4.97 18.88
C ALA A 42 -18.31 6.47 18.60
N GLY A 43 -19.08 7.23 19.39
CA GLY A 43 -19.24 8.68 19.18
C GLY A 43 -17.93 9.48 19.33
N SER A 44 -17.05 9.06 20.24
CA SER A 44 -15.72 9.67 20.39
C SER A 44 -14.68 9.12 19.38
N LEU A 45 -14.95 7.96 18.79
CA LEU A 45 -14.07 7.37 17.76
C LEU A 45 -14.38 7.92 16.37
N SER A 46 -15.59 8.44 16.13
CA SER A 46 -15.92 9.09 14.85
C SER A 46 -15.15 10.40 14.65
N GLU A 47 -14.90 11.16 15.71
CA GLU A 47 -14.01 12.34 15.63
C GLU A 47 -12.56 11.95 15.30
N TYR A 48 -12.07 10.82 15.82
CA TYR A 48 -10.74 10.30 15.48
C TYR A 48 -10.65 9.79 14.03
N GLN A 49 -11.73 9.34 13.43
CA GLN A 49 -11.74 8.91 12.03
C GLN A 49 -11.55 10.08 11.06
N GLU A 50 -12.14 11.25 11.34
CA GLU A 50 -11.96 12.44 10.49
C GLU A 50 -10.48 12.90 10.50
N TYR A 51 -9.83 12.94 11.66
CA TYR A 51 -8.40 13.28 11.75
C TYR A 51 -7.51 12.23 11.09
N ALA A 52 -7.86 10.96 11.16
CA ALA A 52 -7.12 9.89 10.51
C ALA A 52 -7.26 9.97 8.98
N GLN A 53 -8.44 10.28 8.47
CA GLN A 53 -8.67 10.46 7.03
C GLN A 53 -7.89 11.66 6.48
N ASP A 54 -7.92 12.80 7.15
CA ASP A 54 -7.13 13.98 6.77
C ASP A 54 -5.63 13.66 6.70
N PHE A 55 -5.12 12.83 7.61
CA PHE A 55 -3.73 12.41 7.60
C PHE A 55 -3.43 11.44 6.46
N ILE A 56 -4.32 10.51 6.17
CA ILE A 56 -4.20 9.58 5.05
C ILE A 56 -4.25 10.34 3.72
N ASP A 57 -5.17 11.28 3.56
CA ASP A 57 -5.29 12.11 2.36
C ASP A 57 -4.03 12.99 2.14
N TYR A 58 -3.40 13.42 3.22
CA TYR A 58 -2.12 14.12 3.18
C TYR A 58 -0.96 13.21 2.75
N LEU A 59 -0.98 11.92 3.18
CA LEU A 59 0.06 10.94 2.86
C LEU A 59 -0.05 10.38 1.43
N ARG A 60 -1.28 10.16 0.94
CA ARG A 60 -1.53 9.49 -0.35
C ARG A 60 -0.70 10.05 -1.51
N PRO A 61 -0.69 11.36 -1.80
CA PRO A 61 0.06 11.88 -2.93
C PRO A 61 1.58 11.78 -2.77
N GLN A 62 2.08 11.50 -1.57
CA GLN A 62 3.49 11.36 -1.28
C GLN A 62 4.01 9.94 -1.46
N THR A 63 3.14 8.93 -1.43
CA THR A 63 3.48 7.51 -1.62
C THR A 63 3.43 7.10 -3.08
N ILE A 64 4.21 6.06 -3.45
CA ILE A 64 4.11 5.43 -4.77
C ILE A 64 2.68 4.93 -5.01
N ILE A 65 2.09 4.24 -4.04
CA ILE A 65 0.74 3.66 -4.13
C ILE A 65 -0.30 4.75 -4.39
N GLY A 66 -0.22 5.87 -3.70
CA GLY A 66 -1.19 6.97 -3.85
C GLY A 66 -1.05 7.79 -5.13
N ARG A 67 0.07 7.67 -5.86
CA ARG A 67 0.25 8.30 -7.17
C ARG A 67 -0.39 7.52 -8.31
N PHE A 68 -0.65 6.23 -8.11
CA PHE A 68 -1.44 5.46 -9.08
C PHE A 68 -2.86 6.03 -9.17
N GLY A 69 -3.38 6.16 -10.39
CA GLY A 69 -4.68 6.78 -10.65
C GLY A 69 -4.68 8.31 -10.68
N GLN A 70 -3.53 8.97 -10.52
CA GLN A 70 -3.40 10.42 -10.60
C GLN A 70 -2.61 10.86 -11.83
N GLY A 71 -2.92 12.05 -12.37
CA GLY A 71 -2.10 12.68 -13.42
C GLY A 71 -1.93 11.87 -14.71
N GLY A 72 -2.88 11.02 -15.06
CA GLY A 72 -2.78 10.14 -16.24
C GLY A 72 -2.05 8.83 -15.99
N ILE A 73 -1.65 8.56 -14.75
CA ILE A 73 -1.06 7.27 -14.36
C ILE A 73 -2.20 6.25 -14.16
N PRO A 74 -2.10 5.03 -14.73
CA PRO A 74 -3.09 3.98 -14.52
C PRO A 74 -3.32 3.69 -13.04
N ALA A 75 -4.58 3.41 -12.67
CA ALA A 75 -4.96 3.10 -11.30
C ALA A 75 -4.71 1.63 -10.95
N LEU A 76 -4.42 1.36 -9.69
CA LEU A 76 -4.41 0.02 -9.13
C LEU A 76 -5.84 -0.52 -9.05
N ARG A 77 -5.99 -1.83 -9.05
CA ARG A 77 -7.29 -2.48 -8.92
C ARG A 77 -7.73 -2.52 -7.47
N GLN A 78 -8.67 -1.65 -7.12
CA GLN A 78 -9.22 -1.63 -5.77
C GLN A 78 -10.13 -2.82 -5.50
N VAL A 79 -9.92 -3.46 -4.34
CA VAL A 79 -10.73 -4.58 -3.85
C VAL A 79 -11.04 -4.36 -2.37
N PRO A 80 -12.25 -4.69 -1.90
CA PRO A 80 -12.54 -4.61 -0.48
C PRO A 80 -11.81 -5.70 0.32
N PHE A 81 -11.61 -5.47 1.63
CA PHE A 81 -11.03 -6.45 2.53
C PHE A 81 -11.91 -7.70 2.69
N ASN A 82 -11.30 -8.80 3.12
CA ASN A 82 -11.95 -10.10 3.36
C ASN A 82 -12.60 -10.74 2.13
N ILE A 83 -12.18 -10.36 0.93
CA ILE A 83 -12.58 -11.05 -0.30
C ILE A 83 -11.52 -12.09 -0.66
N ARG A 84 -11.99 -13.25 -1.10
CA ARG A 84 -11.16 -14.22 -1.81
C ARG A 84 -11.16 -13.87 -3.29
N VAL A 85 -10.01 -13.48 -3.80
CA VAL A 85 -9.83 -13.28 -5.23
C VAL A 85 -9.30 -14.57 -5.82
N HIS A 86 -10.00 -15.09 -6.84
CA HIS A 86 -9.53 -16.23 -7.60
C HIS A 86 -8.65 -15.73 -8.72
N ALA A 87 -7.36 -16.03 -8.65
CA ALA A 87 -6.41 -15.81 -9.73
C ALA A 87 -6.39 -17.05 -10.63
N GLN A 88 -6.49 -16.85 -11.93
CA GLN A 88 -6.32 -17.93 -12.89
C GLN A 88 -4.81 -18.15 -13.11
N VAL A 89 -4.31 -19.31 -12.73
CA VAL A 89 -2.90 -19.67 -12.84
C VAL A 89 -2.59 -20.24 -14.23
N SER A 90 -3.55 -20.93 -14.84
CA SER A 90 -3.39 -21.44 -16.19
C SER A 90 -4.62 -21.17 -17.07
N GLY A 91 -4.35 -20.75 -18.31
CA GLY A 91 -5.39 -20.53 -19.32
C GLY A 91 -5.84 -21.84 -19.97
N GLY A 92 -7.10 -21.85 -20.44
CA GLY A 92 -7.60 -22.91 -21.27
C GLY A 92 -7.04 -22.87 -22.69
N ALA A 93 -6.81 -24.03 -23.29
CA ALA A 93 -6.48 -24.12 -24.71
C ALA A 93 -7.76 -24.24 -25.52
N ALA A 94 -7.95 -23.36 -26.52
CA ALA A 94 -9.00 -23.49 -27.50
C ALA A 94 -8.42 -24.09 -28.78
N GLY A 95 -9.14 -25.02 -29.38
CA GLY A 95 -8.73 -25.66 -30.67
C GLY A 95 -9.86 -25.67 -31.66
N TRP A 96 -9.51 -25.59 -32.95
CA TRP A 96 -10.45 -25.81 -34.03
C TRP A 96 -10.82 -27.29 -34.07
N VAL A 97 -12.11 -27.60 -34.06
CA VAL A 97 -12.61 -28.97 -34.07
C VAL A 97 -13.41 -29.19 -35.34
N GLY A 98 -13.01 -30.19 -36.17
CA GLY A 98 -13.75 -30.61 -37.33
C GLY A 98 -15.05 -31.32 -36.95
N GLU A 99 -15.96 -31.39 -37.90
CA GLU A 99 -17.24 -32.09 -37.75
C GLU A 99 -17.04 -33.57 -37.33
N GLY A 100 -17.74 -33.99 -36.28
CA GLY A 100 -17.64 -35.36 -35.73
C GLY A 100 -16.39 -35.69 -34.91
N LYS A 101 -15.51 -34.72 -34.61
CA LYS A 101 -14.31 -34.92 -33.78
C LYS A 101 -14.56 -34.59 -32.33
N ALA A 102 -13.87 -35.29 -31.42
CA ALA A 102 -13.93 -35.01 -29.99
C ALA A 102 -13.40 -33.61 -29.69
N LYS A 103 -14.12 -32.87 -28.84
CA LYS A 103 -13.69 -31.55 -28.35
C LYS A 103 -12.57 -31.73 -27.31
N PRO A 104 -11.47 -30.93 -27.39
CA PRO A 104 -10.43 -30.99 -26.38
C PRO A 104 -11.00 -30.52 -25.04
N LEU A 105 -10.74 -31.29 -23.99
CA LEU A 105 -11.05 -30.90 -22.63
C LEU A 105 -9.92 -30.04 -22.09
N THR A 106 -10.27 -28.89 -21.55
CA THR A 106 -9.30 -27.96 -20.95
C THR A 106 -9.54 -27.88 -19.46
N LYS A 107 -8.47 -27.98 -18.69
CA LYS A 107 -8.49 -27.76 -17.23
C LYS A 107 -8.08 -26.32 -16.94
N PHE A 108 -8.84 -25.66 -16.12
CA PHE A 108 -8.49 -24.34 -15.57
C PHE A 108 -8.02 -24.55 -14.13
N ASP A 109 -6.86 -24.02 -13.78
CA ASP A 109 -6.38 -24.00 -12.42
C ASP A 109 -6.56 -22.60 -11.85
N PHE A 110 -7.25 -22.52 -10.71
CA PHE A 110 -7.51 -21.29 -9.98
C PHE A 110 -6.85 -21.35 -8.61
N GLU A 111 -6.17 -20.30 -8.24
CA GLU A 111 -5.67 -20.08 -6.89
C GLU A 111 -6.51 -19.02 -6.19
N SER A 112 -6.79 -19.24 -4.89
CA SER A 112 -7.53 -18.27 -4.08
C SER A 112 -6.56 -17.49 -3.21
N ILE A 113 -6.51 -16.18 -3.42
CA ILE A 113 -5.71 -15.24 -2.60
C ILE A 113 -6.65 -14.58 -1.60
N THR A 114 -6.29 -14.64 -0.33
CA THR A 114 -7.01 -13.95 0.76
C THR A 114 -6.19 -12.76 1.21
N PHE A 115 -6.80 -11.58 1.26
CA PHE A 115 -6.15 -10.37 1.76
C PHE A 115 -6.33 -10.30 3.28
N SER A 116 -5.22 -10.33 4.03
CA SER A 116 -5.19 -10.06 5.47
C SER A 116 -4.94 -8.58 5.73
N HIS A 117 -5.41 -8.10 6.88
CA HIS A 117 -5.17 -6.72 7.30
C HIS A 117 -3.70 -6.52 7.66
N ALA A 118 -3.11 -5.46 7.14
CA ALA A 118 -1.79 -5.00 7.53
C ALA A 118 -1.87 -3.56 8.03
N LYS A 119 -1.14 -3.24 9.08
CA LYS A 119 -1.10 -1.89 9.65
C LYS A 119 0.33 -1.36 9.67
N VAL A 120 0.51 -0.16 9.16
CA VAL A 120 1.74 0.60 9.34
C VAL A 120 1.51 1.65 10.43
N SER A 121 2.38 1.70 11.42
CA SER A 121 2.31 2.69 12.50
C SER A 121 3.66 3.33 12.75
N ALA A 122 3.66 4.61 13.08
CA ALA A 122 4.82 5.35 13.55
C ALA A 122 4.49 5.98 14.90
N ILE A 123 5.44 5.94 15.84
CA ILE A 123 5.31 6.51 17.17
C ILE A 123 6.46 7.48 17.39
N ALA A 124 6.11 8.72 17.75
CA ALA A 124 7.08 9.71 18.22
C ALA A 124 6.95 9.90 19.74
N VAL A 125 8.06 9.92 20.44
CA VAL A 125 8.11 10.24 21.86
C VAL A 125 8.55 11.68 22.00
N LEU A 126 7.69 12.51 22.56
CA LEU A 126 7.94 13.93 22.82
C LEU A 126 7.96 14.19 24.32
N THR A 127 8.81 15.11 24.76
CA THR A 127 8.80 15.56 26.15
C THR A 127 7.63 16.49 26.41
N GLU A 128 7.11 16.48 27.66
CA GLU A 128 5.99 17.35 28.03
C GLU A 128 6.34 18.84 27.88
N GLU A 129 7.59 19.19 28.09
CA GLU A 129 8.09 20.56 27.88
C GLU A 129 8.01 20.98 26.43
N LEU A 130 8.37 20.07 25.48
CA LEU A 130 8.26 20.33 24.04
C LEU A 130 6.80 20.52 23.64
N ILE A 131 5.88 19.73 24.17
CA ILE A 131 4.44 19.84 23.89
C ILE A 131 3.86 21.16 24.43
N ARG A 132 4.25 21.55 25.65
CA ARG A 132 3.74 22.78 26.28
C ARG A 132 4.27 24.07 25.66
N PHE A 133 5.49 24.05 25.13
CA PHE A 133 6.16 25.21 24.53
C PHE A 133 6.25 25.12 23.01
N SER A 134 5.62 24.09 22.39
CA SER A 134 5.62 23.96 20.95
C SER A 134 4.83 25.08 20.27
N SER A 135 5.39 25.59 19.21
CA SER A 135 4.68 26.47 18.31
C SER A 135 3.93 25.64 17.26
N PRO A 136 2.89 26.17 16.59
CA PRO A 136 2.23 25.49 15.47
C PRO A 136 3.20 25.00 14.38
N ALA A 137 4.36 25.68 14.25
CA ALA A 137 5.42 25.28 13.34
C ALA A 137 6.14 23.98 13.80
N ALA A 138 6.33 23.81 15.11
CA ALA A 138 6.94 22.59 15.67
C ALA A 138 6.02 21.38 15.51
N ASP A 139 4.72 21.56 15.70
CA ASP A 139 3.71 20.51 15.50
C ASP A 139 3.67 20.06 14.04
N ALA A 140 3.72 20.99 13.09
CA ALA A 140 3.80 20.70 11.66
C ALA A 140 5.08 19.94 11.31
N LEU A 141 6.21 20.27 11.94
CA LEU A 141 7.49 19.60 11.72
C LEU A 141 7.45 18.14 12.20
N VAL A 142 6.90 17.88 13.37
CA VAL A 142 6.73 16.52 13.92
C VAL A 142 5.78 15.70 13.04
N ARG A 143 4.65 16.28 12.63
CA ARG A 143 3.71 15.63 11.73
C ARG A 143 4.37 15.27 10.39
N ASN A 144 5.12 16.18 9.78
CA ASN A 144 5.81 15.94 8.52
C ASN A 144 6.86 14.84 8.67
N ALA A 145 7.64 14.84 9.77
CA ALA A 145 8.64 13.79 10.02
C ALA A 145 8.00 12.41 10.20
N LEU A 146 6.86 12.32 10.90
CA LEU A 146 6.10 11.07 11.02
C LEU A 146 5.54 10.62 9.68
N ALA A 147 5.01 11.55 8.90
CA ALA A 147 4.51 11.29 7.55
C ALA A 147 5.62 10.74 6.65
N GLU A 148 6.78 11.38 6.63
CA GLU A 148 7.94 10.93 5.86
C GLU A 148 8.40 9.52 6.27
N ALA A 149 8.41 9.21 7.56
CA ALA A 149 8.76 7.88 8.04
C ALA A 149 7.78 6.79 7.56
N VAL A 150 6.47 7.09 7.55
CA VAL A 150 5.45 6.17 7.04
C VAL A 150 5.57 6.01 5.53
N VAL A 151 5.75 7.10 4.78
CA VAL A 151 5.97 7.08 3.33
C VAL A 151 7.21 6.26 2.98
N ALA A 152 8.33 6.51 3.65
CA ALA A 152 9.57 5.77 3.45
C ALA A 152 9.38 4.27 3.64
N ARG A 153 8.65 3.90 4.69
CA ARG A 153 8.37 2.49 4.98
C ARG A 153 7.47 1.85 3.92
N LEU A 154 6.37 2.51 3.55
CA LEU A 154 5.43 2.01 2.55
C LEU A 154 6.09 1.86 1.18
N ASP A 155 6.80 2.88 0.72
CA ASP A 155 7.45 2.87 -0.58
C ASP A 155 8.56 1.82 -0.66
N THR A 156 9.38 1.71 0.41
CA THR A 156 10.43 0.68 0.47
C THR A 156 9.82 -0.72 0.47
N ASP A 157 8.84 -0.98 1.33
CA ASP A 157 8.21 -2.30 1.43
C ASP A 157 7.45 -2.69 0.15
N PHE A 158 7.00 -1.70 -0.63
CA PHE A 158 6.32 -1.95 -1.89
C PHE A 158 7.25 -2.49 -2.98
N VAL A 159 8.51 -2.06 -3.01
CA VAL A 159 9.45 -2.38 -4.10
C VAL A 159 10.71 -3.16 -3.67
N ASP A 160 10.88 -3.53 -2.40
CA ASP A 160 12.07 -4.25 -1.93
C ASP A 160 12.02 -5.73 -2.34
N PRO A 161 12.91 -6.22 -3.23
CA PRO A 161 12.90 -7.61 -3.69
C PRO A 161 13.12 -8.65 -2.56
N LYS A 162 13.66 -8.22 -1.42
CA LYS A 162 13.94 -9.08 -0.27
C LYS A 162 12.77 -9.17 0.71
N LYS A 163 11.75 -8.34 0.51
CA LYS A 163 10.60 -8.25 1.41
C LYS A 163 9.61 -9.39 1.15
N ALA A 164 9.73 -10.46 1.90
CA ALA A 164 8.75 -11.54 1.93
C ALA A 164 7.48 -11.14 2.72
N ALA A 165 6.38 -11.82 2.46
CA ALA A 165 5.18 -11.70 3.28
C ALA A 165 5.44 -12.21 4.70
N VAL A 166 4.89 -11.50 5.69
CA VAL A 166 4.82 -11.97 7.07
C VAL A 166 3.35 -12.11 7.43
N ALA A 167 2.93 -13.35 7.76
CA ALA A 167 1.54 -13.64 8.05
C ALA A 167 0.98 -12.68 9.11
N ASP A 168 -0.20 -12.13 8.86
CA ASP A 168 -0.93 -11.20 9.74
C ASP A 168 -0.18 -9.89 10.11
N VAL A 169 0.97 -9.62 9.47
CA VAL A 169 1.78 -8.43 9.76
C VAL A 169 1.95 -7.56 8.51
N SER A 170 2.45 -8.12 7.41
CA SER A 170 2.73 -7.33 6.21
C SER A 170 2.69 -8.18 4.93
N PRO A 171 2.22 -7.62 3.81
CA PRO A 171 2.29 -8.29 2.52
C PRO A 171 3.74 -8.40 2.02
N ALA A 172 3.97 -9.28 1.05
CA ALA A 172 5.21 -9.26 0.28
C ALA A 172 5.27 -8.00 -0.59
N SER A 173 6.48 -7.61 -0.98
CA SER A 173 6.64 -6.58 -2.00
C SER A 173 6.19 -7.11 -3.37
N ILE A 174 5.85 -6.20 -4.29
CA ILE A 174 5.50 -6.58 -5.67
C ILE A 174 6.68 -7.14 -6.46
N THR A 175 7.90 -6.91 -6.00
CA THR A 175 9.15 -7.40 -6.62
C THR A 175 9.71 -8.63 -5.94
N HIS A 176 9.07 -9.13 -4.87
CA HIS A 176 9.50 -10.33 -4.17
C HIS A 176 9.43 -11.55 -5.09
N ASP A 177 10.47 -12.36 -5.10
CA ASP A 177 10.65 -13.53 -5.97
C ASP A 177 10.62 -13.23 -7.48
N VAL A 178 10.60 -11.96 -7.89
CA VAL A 178 10.74 -11.59 -9.29
C VAL A 178 12.22 -11.61 -9.67
N LYS A 179 12.53 -12.36 -10.73
CA LYS A 179 13.90 -12.44 -11.23
C LYS A 179 14.26 -11.15 -11.98
N GLY A 180 15.04 -10.30 -11.33
CA GLY A 180 15.57 -9.08 -11.94
C GLY A 180 16.65 -9.37 -12.99
N THR A 181 16.80 -8.45 -13.94
CA THR A 181 17.90 -8.44 -14.91
C THR A 181 18.93 -7.40 -14.49
N ALA A 182 20.20 -7.73 -14.56
CA ALA A 182 21.25 -6.75 -14.28
C ALA A 182 21.23 -5.65 -15.35
N SER A 183 21.40 -4.39 -14.93
CA SER A 183 21.48 -3.27 -15.86
C SER A 183 22.72 -3.39 -16.75
N THR A 184 22.53 -3.07 -18.02
CA THR A 184 23.60 -2.99 -19.01
C THR A 184 24.28 -1.62 -19.05
N GLY A 185 23.71 -0.62 -18.33
CA GLY A 185 24.09 0.78 -18.42
C GLY A 185 23.50 1.49 -19.65
N ASN A 186 22.75 0.77 -20.47
CA ASN A 186 21.95 1.35 -21.57
C ASN A 186 20.47 1.28 -21.20
N PRO A 187 19.79 2.42 -20.94
CA PRO A 187 18.40 2.43 -20.54
C PRO A 187 17.43 1.81 -21.54
N ASP A 188 17.72 1.92 -22.84
CA ASP A 188 16.88 1.32 -23.87
C ASP A 188 16.95 -0.21 -23.86
N ALA A 189 18.16 -0.76 -23.72
CA ALA A 189 18.36 -2.20 -23.60
C ALA A 189 17.77 -2.75 -22.28
N ASP A 190 17.86 -2.00 -21.21
CA ASP A 190 17.29 -2.36 -19.92
C ASP A 190 15.75 -2.33 -19.97
N ALA A 191 15.18 -1.34 -20.66
CA ALA A 191 13.73 -1.26 -20.92
C ALA A 191 13.25 -2.41 -21.83
N GLU A 192 14.00 -2.72 -22.90
CA GLU A 192 13.70 -3.84 -23.79
C GLU A 192 13.67 -5.17 -23.00
N ALA A 193 14.64 -5.37 -22.11
CA ALA A 193 14.70 -6.57 -21.28
C ALA A 193 13.48 -6.66 -20.32
N ALA A 194 13.03 -5.53 -19.76
CA ALA A 194 11.84 -5.49 -18.90
C ALA A 194 10.56 -5.79 -19.70
N PHE A 195 10.36 -5.15 -20.86
CA PHE A 195 9.24 -5.46 -21.75
C PHE A 195 9.27 -6.91 -22.23
N GLY A 196 10.46 -7.44 -22.53
CA GLY A 196 10.67 -8.82 -22.95
C GLY A 196 10.13 -9.83 -21.95
N GLN A 197 10.18 -9.55 -20.65
CA GLN A 197 9.60 -10.41 -19.62
C GLN A 197 8.07 -10.46 -19.72
N PHE A 198 7.39 -9.32 -19.97
CA PHE A 198 5.93 -9.30 -20.21
C PHE A 198 5.55 -10.09 -21.46
N VAL A 199 6.29 -9.90 -22.53
CA VAL A 199 6.06 -10.61 -23.81
C VAL A 199 6.29 -12.12 -23.63
N ALA A 200 7.35 -12.52 -22.94
CA ALA A 200 7.64 -13.93 -22.66
C ALA A 200 6.55 -14.60 -21.78
N ALA A 201 5.95 -13.83 -20.88
CA ALA A 201 4.80 -14.27 -20.08
C ALA A 201 3.46 -14.19 -20.83
N ASN A 202 3.46 -13.79 -22.09
CA ASN A 202 2.25 -13.55 -22.91
C ASN A 202 1.28 -12.54 -22.28
N LEU A 203 1.83 -11.54 -21.56
CA LEU A 203 1.09 -10.45 -20.93
C LEU A 203 1.24 -9.17 -21.76
N GLN A 204 0.17 -8.39 -21.82
CA GLN A 204 0.19 -7.08 -22.48
C GLN A 204 0.26 -5.98 -21.42
N PRO A 205 1.31 -5.15 -21.38
CA PRO A 205 1.47 -4.10 -20.38
C PRO A 205 0.64 -2.84 -20.71
N THR A 206 -0.68 -2.99 -20.87
CA THR A 206 -1.59 -1.91 -21.30
C THR A 206 -1.74 -0.79 -20.27
N GLY A 207 -1.53 -1.09 -18.99
CA GLY A 207 -1.54 -0.12 -17.89
C GLY A 207 -0.19 -0.06 -17.17
N ALA A 208 0.91 -0.25 -17.92
CA ALA A 208 2.23 -0.30 -17.31
C ALA A 208 2.73 1.09 -16.90
N VAL A 209 3.49 1.09 -15.82
CA VAL A 209 4.09 2.27 -15.19
C VAL A 209 5.51 1.95 -14.78
N TRP A 210 6.43 2.87 -15.01
CA TRP A 210 7.79 2.78 -14.51
C TRP A 210 7.89 3.34 -13.11
N LEU A 211 8.57 2.61 -12.21
CA LEU A 211 8.99 3.09 -10.91
C LEU A 211 10.50 3.21 -10.91
N MET A 212 11.03 4.36 -10.53
CA MET A 212 12.47 4.61 -10.46
C MET A 212 12.83 5.64 -9.38
N SER A 213 14.12 5.66 -9.02
CA SER A 213 14.64 6.66 -8.10
C SER A 213 14.81 8.02 -8.77
N SER A 214 14.87 9.07 -7.95
CA SER A 214 15.18 10.43 -8.41
C SER A 214 16.54 10.49 -9.12
N THR A 215 17.52 9.69 -8.69
CA THR A 215 18.84 9.60 -9.31
C THR A 215 18.73 9.07 -10.75
N ASN A 216 17.98 8.00 -10.95
CA ASN A 216 17.76 7.41 -12.27
C ASN A 216 16.97 8.38 -13.18
N ALA A 217 15.92 9.01 -12.63
CA ALA A 217 15.14 10.01 -13.36
C ALA A 217 16.00 11.21 -13.81
N LEU A 218 16.89 11.71 -12.93
CA LEU A 218 17.83 12.76 -13.27
C LEU A 218 18.79 12.32 -14.38
N ALA A 219 19.38 11.13 -14.26
CA ALA A 219 20.31 10.60 -15.25
C ALA A 219 19.65 10.49 -16.64
N LEU A 220 18.41 9.98 -16.71
CA LEU A 220 17.63 9.90 -17.95
C LEU A 220 17.32 11.31 -18.51
N SER A 221 16.89 12.24 -17.67
CA SER A 221 16.51 13.60 -18.10
C SER A 221 17.68 14.43 -18.64
N MET A 222 18.91 14.10 -18.21
CA MET A 222 20.13 14.79 -18.62
C MET A 222 20.87 14.10 -19.78
N ARG A 223 20.45 12.91 -20.14
CA ARG A 223 21.09 12.15 -21.23
C ARG A 223 20.89 12.83 -22.57
N LYS A 224 21.96 12.87 -23.35
CA LYS A 224 21.96 13.49 -24.67
C LYS A 224 22.38 12.48 -25.72
N ASN A 225 21.75 12.56 -26.87
CA ASN A 225 22.12 11.80 -28.05
C ASN A 225 23.43 12.34 -28.68
N ALA A 226 23.93 11.69 -29.69
CA ALA A 226 25.13 12.10 -30.42
C ALA A 226 25.07 13.49 -31.06
N LEU A 227 23.85 14.03 -31.25
CA LEU A 227 23.60 15.37 -31.79
C LEU A 227 23.49 16.43 -30.69
N GLY A 228 23.69 16.08 -29.43
CA GLY A 228 23.60 16.98 -28.27
C GLY A 228 22.16 17.32 -27.82
N GLN A 229 21.14 16.70 -28.42
CA GLN A 229 19.75 16.86 -28.02
C GLN A 229 19.43 15.90 -26.86
N LYS A 230 18.41 16.25 -26.06
CA LYS A 230 17.91 15.33 -25.02
C LYS A 230 17.42 14.02 -25.67
N GLU A 231 17.88 12.89 -25.16
CA GLU A 231 17.48 11.56 -25.63
C GLU A 231 16.04 11.24 -25.19
N TYR A 232 15.70 11.66 -23.96
CA TYR A 232 14.35 11.50 -23.38
C TYR A 232 13.79 12.88 -23.02
N PRO A 233 13.17 13.61 -23.97
CA PRO A 233 12.74 14.99 -23.75
C PRO A 233 11.59 15.10 -22.74
N ASP A 234 10.75 14.06 -22.64
CA ASP A 234 9.57 14.02 -21.77
C ASP A 234 9.91 13.60 -20.33
N MET A 235 11.18 13.24 -20.06
CA MET A 235 11.65 12.91 -18.72
C MET A 235 12.09 14.13 -17.96
N THR A 236 11.67 14.19 -16.69
CA THR A 236 12.08 15.19 -15.70
C THR A 236 12.50 14.54 -14.39
N LEU A 237 13.12 15.31 -13.48
CA LEU A 237 13.47 14.84 -12.14
C LEU A 237 12.24 14.35 -11.33
N LEU A 238 11.08 14.93 -11.57
CA LEU A 238 9.85 14.64 -10.83
C LEU A 238 8.98 13.55 -11.46
N GLY A 239 9.39 13.03 -12.62
CA GLY A 239 8.65 12.06 -13.41
C GLY A 239 8.52 12.50 -14.86
N GLY A 240 7.56 11.94 -15.55
CA GLY A 240 7.29 12.21 -16.96
C GLY A 240 6.94 10.93 -17.70
N SER A 241 7.47 10.75 -18.91
CA SER A 241 7.26 9.57 -19.74
C SER A 241 8.61 8.98 -20.16
N PHE A 242 8.75 7.66 -19.95
CA PHE A 242 9.90 6.88 -20.42
C PHE A 242 9.40 5.73 -21.29
N GLN A 243 9.91 5.63 -22.51
CA GLN A 243 9.48 4.65 -23.51
C GLN A 243 7.95 4.63 -23.72
N GLY A 244 7.31 5.83 -23.70
CA GLY A 244 5.86 5.97 -23.90
C GLY A 244 4.99 5.63 -22.69
N LEU A 245 5.58 5.22 -21.57
CA LEU A 245 4.87 4.89 -20.33
C LEU A 245 5.11 5.94 -19.25
N PRO A 246 4.12 6.20 -18.37
CA PRO A 246 4.28 7.14 -17.27
C PRO A 246 5.30 6.64 -16.25
N VAL A 247 5.94 7.58 -15.57
CA VAL A 247 6.99 7.34 -14.58
C VAL A 247 6.58 7.89 -13.22
N ILE A 248 6.62 7.04 -12.20
CA ILE A 248 6.54 7.45 -10.80
C ILE A 248 7.95 7.47 -10.22
N VAL A 249 8.35 8.61 -9.68
CA VAL A 249 9.67 8.80 -9.07
C VAL A 249 9.54 8.81 -7.56
N SER A 250 10.28 7.92 -6.87
CA SER A 250 10.41 7.93 -5.41
C SER A 250 11.85 7.59 -5.03
N GLN A 251 12.40 8.34 -4.08
CA GLN A 251 13.77 8.10 -3.60
C GLN A 251 13.95 6.72 -2.93
N TYR A 252 12.84 6.10 -2.54
CA TYR A 252 12.84 4.81 -1.83
C TYR A 252 12.86 3.60 -2.77
N VAL A 253 12.79 3.79 -4.08
CA VAL A 253 12.94 2.70 -5.07
C VAL A 253 14.38 2.18 -5.13
N GLY A 254 15.36 2.98 -4.67
CA GLY A 254 16.78 2.60 -4.73
C GLY A 254 17.33 2.61 -6.17
N ASP A 255 18.27 1.71 -6.44
CA ASP A 255 18.94 1.63 -7.75
C ASP A 255 18.16 0.81 -8.80
N GLN A 256 16.92 0.46 -8.49
CA GLN A 256 16.10 -0.38 -9.35
C GLN A 256 15.34 0.46 -10.38
N LEU A 257 15.09 -0.17 -11.54
CA LEU A 257 14.10 0.24 -12.52
C LEU A 257 13.02 -0.84 -12.54
N VAL A 258 11.81 -0.51 -12.10
CA VAL A 258 10.71 -1.48 -11.96
C VAL A 258 9.61 -1.14 -12.94
N LEU A 259 9.22 -2.12 -13.77
CA LEU A 259 8.07 -2.02 -14.66
C LEU A 259 6.91 -2.79 -14.05
N VAL A 260 5.80 -2.11 -13.79
CA VAL A 260 4.61 -2.71 -13.19
C VAL A 260 3.40 -2.49 -14.07
N ASN A 261 2.52 -3.47 -14.19
CA ASN A 261 1.21 -3.31 -14.81
C ASN A 261 0.19 -3.00 -13.71
N ALA A 262 -0.22 -1.74 -13.59
CA ALA A 262 -1.05 -1.26 -12.50
C ALA A 262 -2.39 -2.01 -12.34
N PRO A 263 -3.13 -2.35 -13.43
CA PRO A 263 -4.39 -3.09 -13.32
C PRO A 263 -4.26 -4.50 -12.74
N ASP A 264 -3.06 -5.08 -12.73
CA ASP A 264 -2.81 -6.43 -12.22
C ASP A 264 -2.47 -6.44 -10.72
N ILE A 265 -2.26 -5.26 -10.13
CA ILE A 265 -1.98 -5.11 -8.71
C ILE A 265 -3.29 -4.82 -7.98
N TYR A 266 -3.60 -5.66 -7.00
CA TYR A 266 -4.76 -5.49 -6.13
C TYR A 266 -4.40 -4.65 -4.92
N LEU A 267 -5.18 -3.61 -4.68
CA LEU A 267 -5.08 -2.74 -3.51
C LEU A 267 -6.34 -2.89 -2.68
N ALA A 268 -6.19 -3.35 -1.44
CA ALA A 268 -7.23 -3.28 -0.41
C ALA A 268 -6.86 -2.14 0.54
N ASP A 269 -7.71 -1.13 0.61
CA ASP A 269 -7.53 0.06 1.44
C ASP A 269 -8.82 0.32 2.20
N ASP A 270 -8.72 0.56 3.50
CA ASP A 270 -9.87 0.78 4.39
C ASP A 270 -10.13 2.29 4.62
N GLY A 271 -9.36 3.15 3.94
CA GLY A 271 -9.48 4.60 4.00
C GLY A 271 -8.58 5.26 5.01
#